data_41317eb22901e10982133beddae8aa1e
#
_entry.id   41317eb22901e10982133beddae8aa1e
#
_cell.length_a   1.000
_cell.length_b   1.000
_cell.length_c   1.000
_cell.angle_alpha   90.00
_cell.angle_beta   90.00
_cell.angle_gamma   90.00
#
_symmetry.space_group_name_H-M   'P 1'
#
loop_
_entity.id
_entity.type
_entity.pdbx_description
1 polymer ?
#
loop_
_entity_poly.entity_id
_entity_poly.type
_entity_poly.pdbx_seq_one_letter_code
_entity_poly.pdbx_strand_id
1 'polypeptide(L)'
;VGVGAATLISVKLGQKDYDTAQRVLGNVFVLNILLGLAFTVIVFPFLNPILYFFGGSDETVEYARQFMEIILLGNVVTHLYLGLNAVLRASGHPKQAMYATIATVAINTILAPIFIFMFDWGIRGAAIATVSAQVIALLWQLKQFNNANELLHFRRGIFRLKRKIVFDSLAIGMSPFLMNLAACLIVILINQGLKKYGGDLAIGAFGIVNRLVFIVVMIVMGLNQGMQPIAGYNFGAKLYDRVNKVLKLTIIYATCVTTFGFLVGMLAPNLVVGIFTSDAELTELSATGLRITVMFFPIIGFQMVTSNFFQSIGMAGKAIFLSLTRQMLILLPCLLILPHFFGVAGVWYSMPVSDLLASLIALVMLVYQFRKFKTAAAH
;
A
#
# COMPACT_ATOMS: atom_id res chain seq x y z
N VAL A 1 -10.01 4.07 -4.03
CA VAL A 1 -11.43 3.65 -4.04
C VAL A 1 -11.62 2.36 -3.25
N GLY A 2 -11.05 1.24 -3.68
CA GLY A 2 -11.29 -0.07 -3.07
C GLY A 2 -11.08 -0.12 -1.56
N VAL A 3 -9.98 0.42 -1.06
CA VAL A 3 -9.69 0.47 0.39
C VAL A 3 -10.71 1.33 1.15
N GLY A 4 -11.08 2.50 0.62
CA GLY A 4 -12.06 3.38 1.25
C GLY A 4 -13.46 2.75 1.30
N ALA A 5 -13.87 2.13 0.21
CA ALA A 5 -15.13 1.40 0.15
C ALA A 5 -15.15 0.16 1.06
N ALA A 6 -14.04 -0.59 1.13
CA ALA A 6 -13.91 -1.72 2.05
C ALA A 6 -14.09 -1.30 3.51
N THR A 7 -13.48 -0.19 3.91
CA THR A 7 -13.69 0.39 5.24
C THR A 7 -15.15 0.78 5.46
N LEU A 8 -15.75 1.49 4.51
CA LEU A 8 -17.15 1.93 4.62
C LEU A 8 -18.10 0.72 4.71
N ILE A 9 -17.89 -0.31 3.91
CA ILE A 9 -18.65 -1.57 3.97
C ILE A 9 -18.53 -2.20 5.36
N SER A 10 -17.30 -2.37 5.87
CA SER A 10 -17.07 -3.01 7.18
C SER A 10 -17.80 -2.26 8.30
N VAL A 11 -17.72 -0.93 8.33
CA VAL A 11 -18.40 -0.09 9.31
C VAL A 11 -19.92 -0.21 9.17
N LYS A 12 -20.46 -0.18 7.94
CA LYS A 12 -21.89 -0.29 7.67
C LYS A 12 -22.47 -1.65 8.04
N LEU A 13 -21.72 -2.73 7.78
CA LEU A 13 -22.08 -4.07 8.22
C LEU A 13 -22.13 -4.16 9.74
N GLY A 14 -21.18 -3.56 10.44
CA GLY A 14 -21.20 -3.47 11.91
C GLY A 14 -22.40 -2.68 12.45
N GLN A 15 -22.82 -1.64 11.73
CA GLN A 15 -24.04 -0.85 12.04
C GLN A 15 -25.36 -1.60 11.66
N LYS A 16 -25.26 -2.79 11.05
CA LYS A 16 -26.38 -3.51 10.46
C LYS A 16 -27.10 -2.76 9.33
N ASP A 17 -26.44 -1.76 8.72
CA ASP A 17 -26.93 -1.00 7.58
C ASP A 17 -26.57 -1.71 6.26
N TYR A 18 -27.22 -2.85 6.05
CA TYR A 18 -26.96 -3.75 4.92
C TYR A 18 -27.29 -3.09 3.57
N ASP A 19 -28.31 -2.22 3.53
CA ASP A 19 -28.69 -1.54 2.28
C ASP A 19 -27.60 -0.58 1.82
N THR A 20 -27.05 0.23 2.73
CA THR A 20 -25.92 1.10 2.41
C THR A 20 -24.69 0.29 2.03
N ALA A 21 -24.34 -0.78 2.76
CA ALA A 21 -23.21 -1.64 2.42
C ALA A 21 -23.35 -2.24 1.01
N GLN A 22 -24.56 -2.69 0.66
CA GLN A 22 -24.89 -3.20 -0.67
C GLN A 22 -24.73 -2.13 -1.77
N ARG A 23 -25.15 -0.89 -1.51
CA ARG A 23 -24.98 0.23 -2.44
C ARG A 23 -23.51 0.64 -2.60
N VAL A 24 -22.70 0.52 -1.56
CA VAL A 24 -21.25 0.77 -1.64
C VAL A 24 -20.59 -0.21 -2.61
N LEU A 25 -20.96 -1.50 -2.60
CA LEU A 25 -20.47 -2.49 -3.57
C LEU A 25 -20.72 -2.04 -5.02
N GLY A 26 -21.96 -1.62 -5.36
CA GLY A 26 -22.27 -1.16 -6.71
C GLY A 26 -21.58 0.15 -7.07
N ASN A 27 -21.50 1.09 -6.12
CA ASN A 27 -20.82 2.36 -6.35
C ASN A 27 -19.32 2.17 -6.58
N VAL A 28 -18.66 1.28 -5.82
CA VAL A 28 -17.25 1.00 -5.99
C VAL A 28 -16.96 0.34 -7.34
N PHE A 29 -17.85 -0.54 -7.79
CA PHE A 29 -17.75 -1.17 -9.10
C PHE A 29 -17.74 -0.12 -10.22
N VAL A 30 -18.72 0.80 -10.21
CA VAL A 30 -18.82 1.88 -11.20
C VAL A 30 -17.65 2.85 -11.08
N LEU A 31 -17.26 3.25 -9.86
CA LEU A 31 -16.14 4.17 -9.65
C LEU A 31 -14.80 3.60 -10.15
N ASN A 32 -14.53 2.31 -9.96
CA ASN A 32 -13.32 1.69 -10.46
C ASN A 32 -13.28 1.69 -12.00
N ILE A 33 -14.42 1.47 -12.66
CA ILE A 33 -14.50 1.59 -14.12
C ILE A 33 -14.23 3.03 -14.56
N LEU A 34 -14.94 4.00 -13.97
CA LEU A 34 -14.81 5.40 -14.37
C LEU A 34 -13.40 5.95 -14.13
N LEU A 35 -12.82 5.68 -12.96
CA LEU A 35 -11.48 6.15 -12.64
C LEU A 35 -10.40 5.40 -13.43
N GLY A 36 -10.58 4.09 -13.66
CA GLY A 36 -9.70 3.31 -14.51
C GLY A 36 -9.67 3.82 -15.95
N LEU A 37 -10.85 4.10 -16.52
CA LEU A 37 -10.97 4.69 -17.87
C LEU A 37 -10.39 6.11 -17.90
N ALA A 38 -10.77 6.96 -16.94
CA ALA A 38 -10.27 8.32 -16.87
C ALA A 38 -8.76 8.37 -16.78
N PHE A 39 -8.15 7.54 -15.90
CA PHE A 39 -6.71 7.45 -15.78
C PHE A 39 -6.05 6.99 -17.08
N THR A 40 -6.59 5.97 -17.74
CA THR A 40 -6.07 5.48 -19.04
C THR A 40 -6.14 6.59 -20.09
N VAL A 41 -7.28 7.25 -20.25
CA VAL A 41 -7.47 8.33 -21.26
C VAL A 41 -6.54 9.51 -21.00
N ILE A 42 -6.31 9.87 -19.73
CA ILE A 42 -5.43 11.00 -19.37
C ILE A 42 -3.96 10.62 -19.55
N VAL A 43 -3.54 9.44 -19.10
CA VAL A 43 -2.11 9.06 -19.08
C VAL A 43 -1.61 8.59 -20.43
N PHE A 44 -2.44 7.89 -21.21
CA PHE A 44 -2.02 7.29 -22.48
C PHE A 44 -1.37 8.27 -23.47
N PRO A 45 -1.90 9.48 -23.69
CA PRO A 45 -1.28 10.46 -24.58
C PRO A 45 0.05 11.02 -24.07
N PHE A 46 0.26 11.01 -22.75
CA PHE A 46 1.47 11.54 -22.11
C PHE A 46 2.45 10.46 -21.68
N LEU A 47 2.29 9.24 -22.17
CA LEU A 47 3.07 8.10 -21.71
C LEU A 47 4.58 8.31 -21.92
N ASN A 48 5.00 8.73 -23.11
CA ASN A 48 6.41 8.99 -23.41
C ASN A 48 7.03 10.08 -22.51
N PRO A 49 6.47 11.29 -22.39
CA PRO A 49 6.97 12.30 -21.44
C PRO A 49 7.06 11.78 -20.01
N ILE A 50 6.08 10.99 -19.56
CA ILE A 50 6.07 10.41 -18.22
C ILE A 50 7.23 9.42 -18.06
N LEU A 51 7.47 8.53 -19.03
CA LEU A 51 8.56 7.55 -18.98
C LEU A 51 9.94 8.24 -18.93
N TYR A 52 10.15 9.29 -19.73
CA TYR A 52 11.38 10.10 -19.66
C TYR A 52 11.53 10.83 -18.33
N PHE A 53 10.43 11.36 -17.79
CA PHE A 53 10.45 12.02 -16.47
C PHE A 53 10.88 11.06 -15.35
N PHE A 54 10.50 9.80 -15.43
CA PHE A 54 10.92 8.75 -14.49
C PHE A 54 12.30 8.15 -14.76
N GLY A 55 13.06 8.71 -15.71
CA GLY A 55 14.45 8.37 -15.96
C GLY A 55 14.67 7.34 -17.08
N GLY A 56 13.68 7.13 -17.94
CA GLY A 56 13.86 6.33 -19.15
C GLY A 56 14.88 6.96 -20.09
N SER A 57 15.77 6.15 -20.67
CA SER A 57 16.67 6.52 -21.76
C SER A 57 16.03 6.21 -23.11
N ASP A 58 16.57 6.75 -24.20
CA ASP A 58 16.11 6.47 -25.57
C ASP A 58 16.09 4.98 -25.90
N GLU A 59 17.01 4.21 -25.31
CA GLU A 59 17.08 2.75 -25.47
C GLU A 59 16.02 1.99 -24.66
N THR A 60 15.65 2.50 -23.48
CA THR A 60 14.76 1.79 -22.54
C THR A 60 13.30 2.21 -22.64
N VAL A 61 13.03 3.45 -23.10
CA VAL A 61 11.67 4.00 -23.20
C VAL A 61 10.78 3.17 -24.10
N GLU A 62 11.32 2.65 -25.22
CA GLU A 62 10.51 1.83 -26.15
C GLU A 62 9.99 0.55 -25.47
N TYR A 63 10.84 -0.15 -24.72
CA TYR A 63 10.42 -1.35 -23.96
C TYR A 63 9.43 -1.01 -22.84
N ALA A 64 9.71 0.07 -22.09
CA ALA A 64 8.83 0.54 -21.05
C ALA A 64 7.47 0.96 -21.60
N ARG A 65 7.44 1.62 -22.77
CA ARG A 65 6.21 2.00 -23.47
C ARG A 65 5.39 0.79 -23.84
N GLN A 66 6.00 -0.21 -24.49
CA GLN A 66 5.32 -1.43 -24.90
C GLN A 66 4.68 -2.18 -23.74
N PHE A 67 5.33 -2.20 -22.58
CA PHE A 67 4.79 -2.78 -21.36
C PHE A 67 3.63 -1.95 -20.81
N MET A 68 3.84 -0.64 -20.66
CA MET A 68 2.88 0.26 -20.02
C MET A 68 1.62 0.48 -20.85
N GLU A 69 1.69 0.47 -22.20
CA GLU A 69 0.52 0.54 -23.06
C GLU A 69 -0.47 -0.59 -22.74
N ILE A 70 0.03 -1.83 -22.60
CA ILE A 70 -0.80 -2.99 -22.30
C ILE A 70 -1.36 -2.91 -20.88
N ILE A 71 -0.55 -2.50 -19.91
CA ILE A 71 -1.00 -2.31 -18.53
C ILE A 71 -2.08 -1.22 -18.45
N LEU A 72 -1.93 -0.10 -19.18
CA LEU A 72 -2.93 0.97 -19.22
C LEU A 72 -4.24 0.51 -19.90
N LEU A 73 -4.17 -0.28 -20.96
CA LEU A 73 -5.37 -0.86 -21.56
C LEU A 73 -6.08 -1.83 -20.60
N GLY A 74 -5.31 -2.58 -19.80
CA GLY A 74 -5.82 -3.46 -18.76
C GLY A 74 -6.17 -2.76 -17.44
N ASN A 75 -5.99 -1.45 -17.33
CA ASN A 75 -6.09 -0.69 -16.08
C ASN A 75 -7.47 -0.79 -15.40
N VAL A 76 -8.55 -0.79 -16.19
CA VAL A 76 -9.92 -0.99 -15.66
C VAL A 76 -10.04 -2.35 -14.97
N VAL A 77 -9.45 -3.39 -15.56
CA VAL A 77 -9.43 -4.75 -14.98
C VAL A 77 -8.67 -4.73 -13.66
N THR A 78 -7.50 -4.11 -13.63
CA THR A 78 -6.67 -3.97 -12.43
C THR A 78 -7.44 -3.25 -11.31
N HIS A 79 -8.08 -2.12 -11.61
CA HIS A 79 -8.87 -1.37 -10.64
C HIS A 79 -10.05 -2.17 -10.10
N LEU A 80 -10.79 -2.86 -10.95
CA LEU A 80 -11.91 -3.71 -10.55
C LEU A 80 -11.42 -4.89 -9.70
N TYR A 81 -10.38 -5.60 -10.14
CA TYR A 81 -9.80 -6.73 -9.42
C TYR A 81 -9.36 -6.34 -8.00
N LEU A 82 -8.58 -5.26 -7.87
CA LEU A 82 -8.09 -4.79 -6.57
C LEU A 82 -9.23 -4.25 -5.69
N GLY A 83 -10.17 -3.52 -6.28
CA GLY A 83 -11.31 -2.96 -5.58
C GLY A 83 -12.24 -4.04 -5.04
N LEU A 84 -12.62 -5.02 -5.86
CA LEU A 84 -13.48 -6.13 -5.45
C LEU A 84 -12.77 -7.07 -4.47
N ASN A 85 -11.44 -7.24 -4.58
CA ASN A 85 -10.65 -8.00 -3.61
C ASN A 85 -10.73 -7.36 -2.20
N ALA A 86 -10.64 -6.03 -2.13
CA ALA A 86 -10.80 -5.31 -0.87
C ALA A 86 -12.22 -5.46 -0.30
N VAL A 87 -13.25 -5.41 -1.17
CA VAL A 87 -14.65 -5.63 -0.77
C VAL A 87 -14.89 -7.06 -0.28
N LEU A 88 -14.30 -8.10 -0.91
CA LEU A 88 -14.38 -9.48 -0.42
C LEU A 88 -13.86 -9.62 1.01
N ARG A 89 -12.74 -8.98 1.33
CA ARG A 89 -12.24 -8.98 2.72
C ARG A 89 -13.21 -8.29 3.67
N ALA A 90 -13.75 -7.15 3.27
CA ALA A 90 -14.67 -6.35 4.06
C ALA A 90 -16.02 -7.03 4.30
N SER A 91 -16.47 -7.87 3.36
CA SER A 91 -17.72 -8.63 3.44
C SER A 91 -17.62 -9.92 4.25
N GLY A 92 -16.46 -10.18 4.86
CA GLY A 92 -16.25 -11.37 5.69
C GLY A 92 -15.68 -12.59 4.96
N HIS A 93 -15.20 -12.41 3.72
CA HIS A 93 -14.62 -13.47 2.88
C HIS A 93 -13.10 -13.29 2.63
N PRO A 94 -12.26 -13.13 3.69
CA PRO A 94 -10.83 -12.90 3.52
C PRO A 94 -10.11 -14.09 2.86
N LYS A 95 -10.58 -15.33 3.09
CA LYS A 95 -10.02 -16.51 2.42
C LYS A 95 -10.22 -16.46 0.91
N GLN A 96 -11.40 -16.05 0.45
CA GLN A 96 -11.68 -15.92 -0.99
C GLN A 96 -10.80 -14.82 -1.61
N ALA A 97 -10.65 -13.67 -0.93
CA ALA A 97 -9.75 -12.61 -1.37
C ALA A 97 -8.29 -13.09 -1.47
N MET A 98 -7.83 -13.88 -0.50
CA MET A 98 -6.51 -14.52 -0.52
C MET A 98 -6.36 -15.48 -1.71
N TYR A 99 -7.35 -16.36 -1.95
CA TYR A 99 -7.31 -17.28 -3.08
C TYR A 99 -7.26 -16.55 -4.42
N ALA A 100 -8.02 -15.46 -4.60
CA ALA A 100 -7.94 -14.62 -5.78
C ALA A 100 -6.51 -14.06 -6.00
N THR A 101 -5.87 -13.58 -4.94
CA THR A 101 -4.51 -13.04 -5.00
C THR A 101 -3.48 -14.12 -5.33
N ILE A 102 -3.53 -15.28 -4.64
CA ILE A 102 -2.62 -16.41 -4.90
C ILE A 102 -2.81 -16.93 -6.33
N ALA A 103 -4.07 -17.09 -6.77
CA ALA A 103 -4.37 -17.54 -8.13
C ALA A 103 -3.81 -16.56 -9.16
N THR A 104 -3.95 -15.25 -8.96
CA THR A 104 -3.39 -14.24 -9.88
C THR A 104 -1.88 -14.38 -9.98
N VAL A 105 -1.17 -14.55 -8.87
CA VAL A 105 0.29 -14.73 -8.86
C VAL A 105 0.68 -16.03 -9.55
N ALA A 106 0.02 -17.15 -9.22
CA ALA A 106 0.30 -18.46 -9.81
C ALA A 106 0.05 -18.46 -11.31
N ILE A 107 -1.07 -17.93 -11.77
CA ILE A 107 -1.42 -17.83 -13.19
C ILE A 107 -0.40 -16.93 -13.91
N ASN A 108 -0.04 -15.78 -13.35
CA ASN A 108 0.97 -14.90 -13.93
C ASN A 108 2.32 -15.61 -14.05
N THR A 109 2.76 -16.33 -13.02
CA THR A 109 4.03 -17.07 -13.01
C THR A 109 4.08 -18.14 -14.10
N ILE A 110 2.94 -18.74 -14.44
CA ILE A 110 2.83 -19.74 -15.53
C ILE A 110 2.75 -19.05 -16.90
N LEU A 111 1.88 -18.03 -17.03
CA LEU A 111 1.64 -17.38 -18.33
C LEU A 111 2.82 -16.51 -18.79
N ALA A 112 3.55 -15.87 -17.87
CA ALA A 112 4.64 -14.98 -18.26
C ALA A 112 5.76 -15.69 -19.05
N PRO A 113 6.32 -16.85 -18.62
CA PRO A 113 7.29 -17.58 -19.41
C PRO A 113 6.73 -18.05 -20.77
N ILE A 114 5.47 -18.46 -20.81
CA ILE A 114 4.81 -18.91 -22.06
C ILE A 114 4.75 -17.77 -23.07
N PHE A 115 4.27 -16.59 -22.65
CA PHE A 115 4.11 -15.46 -23.56
C PHE A 115 5.45 -14.80 -23.92
N ILE A 116 6.41 -14.80 -22.99
CA ILE A 116 7.73 -14.21 -23.24
C ILE A 116 8.56 -15.10 -24.17
N PHE A 117 8.66 -16.40 -23.87
CA PHE A 117 9.62 -17.30 -24.53
C PHE A 117 8.99 -18.20 -25.60
N MET A 118 7.78 -18.77 -25.35
CA MET A 118 7.17 -19.69 -26.34
C MET A 118 6.50 -18.91 -27.46
N PHE A 119 5.85 -17.78 -27.19
CA PHE A 119 5.23 -16.93 -28.22
C PHE A 119 6.15 -15.81 -28.71
N ASP A 120 7.33 -15.68 -28.12
CA ASP A 120 8.34 -14.65 -28.45
C ASP A 120 7.80 -13.22 -28.44
N TRP A 121 6.87 -12.94 -27.49
CA TRP A 121 6.29 -11.61 -27.35
C TRP A 121 7.13 -10.69 -26.45
N GLY A 122 8.23 -11.21 -25.88
CA GLY A 122 9.15 -10.44 -25.06
C GLY A 122 8.44 -9.69 -23.93
N ILE A 123 8.74 -8.40 -23.76
CA ILE A 123 8.19 -7.58 -22.68
C ILE A 123 6.67 -7.37 -22.78
N ARG A 124 6.11 -7.37 -24.00
CA ARG A 124 4.65 -7.33 -24.20
C ARG A 124 3.99 -8.58 -23.62
N GLY A 125 4.64 -9.74 -23.80
CA GLY A 125 4.17 -11.00 -23.23
C GLY A 125 4.06 -10.96 -21.71
N ALA A 126 5.01 -10.33 -21.02
CA ALA A 126 4.95 -10.13 -19.56
C ALA A 126 3.75 -9.27 -19.14
N ALA A 127 3.48 -8.18 -19.84
CA ALA A 127 2.33 -7.32 -19.58
C ALA A 127 0.99 -8.03 -19.83
N ILE A 128 0.87 -8.75 -20.96
CA ILE A 128 -0.33 -9.53 -21.29
C ILE A 128 -0.57 -10.63 -20.26
N ALA A 129 0.48 -11.32 -19.79
CA ALA A 129 0.36 -12.34 -18.74
C ALA A 129 -0.21 -11.74 -17.46
N THR A 130 0.25 -10.57 -17.06
CA THR A 130 -0.22 -9.86 -15.87
C THR A 130 -1.70 -9.49 -15.99
N VAL A 131 -2.10 -8.87 -17.09
CA VAL A 131 -3.50 -8.48 -17.32
C VAL A 131 -4.40 -9.72 -17.43
N SER A 132 -3.95 -10.77 -18.14
CA SER A 132 -4.72 -12.02 -18.29
C SER A 132 -4.96 -12.71 -16.94
N ALA A 133 -3.95 -12.77 -16.07
CA ALA A 133 -4.09 -13.32 -14.73
C ALA A 133 -5.12 -12.53 -13.90
N GLN A 134 -5.09 -11.20 -14.00
CA GLN A 134 -6.06 -10.34 -13.32
C GLN A 134 -7.48 -10.50 -13.90
N VAL A 135 -7.63 -10.67 -15.21
CA VAL A 135 -8.94 -10.94 -15.84
C VAL A 135 -9.53 -12.23 -15.30
N ILE A 136 -8.76 -13.31 -15.24
CA ILE A 136 -9.23 -14.61 -14.73
C ILE A 136 -9.68 -14.49 -13.26
N ALA A 137 -8.86 -13.83 -12.44
CA ALA A 137 -9.20 -13.60 -11.04
C ALA A 137 -10.43 -12.68 -10.88
N LEU A 138 -10.56 -11.65 -11.71
CA LEU A 138 -11.72 -10.76 -11.73
C LEU A 138 -13.00 -11.52 -12.10
N LEU A 139 -12.96 -12.36 -13.12
CA LEU A 139 -14.12 -13.18 -13.50
C LEU A 139 -14.57 -14.10 -12.36
N TRP A 140 -13.62 -14.67 -11.65
CA TRP A 140 -13.94 -15.48 -10.46
C TRP A 140 -14.55 -14.62 -9.34
N GLN A 141 -14.02 -13.42 -9.06
CA GLN A 141 -14.60 -12.49 -8.08
C GLN A 141 -16.01 -12.04 -8.48
N LEU A 142 -16.25 -11.74 -9.76
CA LEU A 142 -17.59 -11.39 -10.26
C LEU A 142 -18.58 -12.53 -10.06
N LYS A 143 -18.14 -13.79 -10.24
CA LYS A 143 -18.97 -14.96 -9.95
C LYS A 143 -19.34 -15.04 -8.47
N GLN A 144 -18.42 -14.72 -7.55
CA GLN A 144 -18.72 -14.68 -6.10
C GLN A 144 -19.77 -13.62 -5.79
N PHE A 145 -19.63 -12.40 -6.31
CA PHE A 145 -20.61 -11.33 -6.10
C PHE A 145 -21.93 -11.50 -6.87
N ASN A 146 -22.00 -12.42 -7.80
CA ASN A 146 -23.26 -12.78 -8.48
C ASN A 146 -24.08 -13.83 -7.73
N ASN A 147 -23.55 -14.40 -6.64
CA ASN A 147 -24.26 -15.36 -5.81
C ASN A 147 -25.27 -14.63 -4.90
N ALA A 148 -26.55 -14.79 -5.18
CA ALA A 148 -27.63 -14.15 -4.43
C ALA A 148 -27.77 -14.60 -2.96
N ASN A 149 -27.14 -15.73 -2.59
CA ASN A 149 -27.10 -16.21 -1.22
C ASN A 149 -26.11 -15.44 -0.34
N GLU A 150 -25.20 -14.68 -0.93
CA GLU A 150 -24.25 -13.88 -0.19
C GLU A 150 -24.88 -12.56 0.27
N LEU A 151 -24.45 -12.08 1.45
CA LEU A 151 -24.94 -10.87 2.05
C LEU A 151 -24.75 -9.65 1.14
N LEU A 152 -23.59 -9.57 0.51
CA LEU A 152 -23.28 -8.56 -0.49
C LEU A 152 -23.17 -9.21 -1.87
N HIS A 153 -24.14 -8.92 -2.73
CA HIS A 153 -24.20 -9.44 -4.10
C HIS A 153 -24.69 -8.38 -5.09
N PHE A 154 -24.44 -8.60 -6.37
CA PHE A 154 -24.95 -7.70 -7.41
C PHE A 154 -26.45 -7.83 -7.55
N ARG A 155 -27.16 -6.70 -7.41
CA ARG A 155 -28.60 -6.58 -7.64
C ARG A 155 -28.93 -5.30 -8.42
N ARG A 156 -30.10 -5.27 -9.04
CA ARG A 156 -30.54 -4.06 -9.77
C ARG A 156 -30.63 -2.86 -8.84
N GLY A 157 -30.18 -1.68 -9.33
CA GLY A 157 -30.31 -0.40 -8.61
C GLY A 157 -29.13 -0.03 -7.71
N ILE A 158 -28.16 -0.92 -7.42
CA ILE A 158 -26.99 -0.57 -6.59
C ILE A 158 -25.93 0.25 -7.34
N PHE A 159 -25.93 0.19 -8.68
CA PHE A 159 -24.94 0.85 -9.53
C PHE A 159 -25.16 2.36 -9.69
N ARG A 160 -26.29 2.89 -9.21
CA ARG A 160 -26.50 4.35 -9.20
C ARG A 160 -25.58 5.01 -8.21
N LEU A 161 -24.72 5.90 -8.69
CA LEU A 161 -23.78 6.64 -7.86
C LEU A 161 -24.52 7.53 -6.87
N LYS A 162 -24.24 7.37 -5.60
CA LYS A 162 -24.73 8.25 -4.53
C LYS A 162 -23.59 9.15 -4.06
N ARG A 163 -23.76 10.46 -4.20
CA ARG A 163 -22.75 11.48 -3.87
C ARG A 163 -22.10 11.25 -2.49
N LYS A 164 -22.88 10.93 -1.47
CA LYS A 164 -22.37 10.67 -0.12
C LYS A 164 -21.47 9.45 -0.08
N ILE A 165 -21.89 8.32 -0.69
CA ILE A 165 -21.09 7.08 -0.72
C ILE A 165 -19.79 7.30 -1.49
N VAL A 166 -19.86 7.98 -2.63
CA VAL A 166 -18.70 8.33 -3.45
C VAL A 166 -17.70 9.16 -2.64
N PHE A 167 -18.21 10.25 -2.02
CA PHE A 167 -17.37 11.15 -1.24
C PHE A 167 -16.73 10.45 -0.03
N ASP A 168 -17.50 9.68 0.76
CA ASP A 168 -16.99 8.96 1.92
C ASP A 168 -15.92 7.91 1.51
N SER A 169 -16.17 7.17 0.42
CA SER A 169 -15.22 6.18 -0.09
C SER A 169 -13.92 6.83 -0.59
N LEU A 170 -14.02 7.96 -1.29
CA LEU A 170 -12.86 8.71 -1.78
C LEU A 170 -12.10 9.36 -0.61
N ALA A 171 -12.80 9.96 0.35
CA ALA A 171 -12.19 10.61 1.51
C ALA A 171 -11.35 9.63 2.34
N ILE A 172 -11.88 8.42 2.62
CA ILE A 172 -11.13 7.38 3.33
C ILE A 172 -9.97 6.87 2.47
N GLY A 173 -10.20 6.66 1.17
CA GLY A 173 -9.19 6.22 0.21
C GLY A 173 -8.12 7.26 -0.11
N MET A 174 -8.33 8.53 0.26
CA MET A 174 -7.35 9.59 0.05
C MET A 174 -6.07 9.37 0.89
N SER A 175 -6.18 8.79 2.09
CA SER A 175 -5.02 8.49 2.95
C SER A 175 -3.98 7.61 2.26
N PRO A 176 -4.30 6.39 1.79
CA PRO A 176 -3.32 5.56 1.09
C PRO A 176 -2.89 6.15 -0.26
N PHE A 177 -3.74 6.90 -0.94
CA PHE A 177 -3.37 7.59 -2.18
C PHE A 177 -2.28 8.64 -1.93
N LEU A 178 -2.49 9.54 -0.98
CA LEU A 178 -1.53 10.58 -0.64
C LEU A 178 -0.24 9.98 -0.05
N MET A 179 -0.33 8.89 0.71
CA MET A 179 0.84 8.18 1.21
C MET A 179 1.70 7.62 0.07
N ASN A 180 1.09 6.99 -0.93
CA ASN A 180 1.84 6.47 -2.08
C ASN A 180 2.43 7.58 -2.95
N LEU A 181 1.66 8.66 -3.19
CA LEU A 181 2.15 9.84 -3.91
C LEU A 181 3.36 10.46 -3.20
N ALA A 182 3.25 10.65 -1.88
CA ALA A 182 4.34 11.14 -1.06
C ALA A 182 5.57 10.21 -1.11
N ALA A 183 5.37 8.90 -1.06
CA ALA A 183 6.45 7.92 -1.16
C ALA A 183 7.21 8.03 -2.49
N CYS A 184 6.51 8.22 -3.61
CA CYS A 184 7.15 8.45 -4.91
C CYS A 184 8.02 9.72 -4.92
N LEU A 185 7.51 10.82 -4.38
CA LEU A 185 8.27 12.07 -4.29
C LEU A 185 9.50 11.93 -3.38
N ILE A 186 9.36 11.25 -2.26
CA ILE A 186 10.46 11.00 -1.32
C ILE A 186 11.57 10.17 -1.97
N VAL A 187 11.24 9.12 -2.71
CA VAL A 187 12.24 8.29 -3.41
C VAL A 187 13.03 9.13 -4.42
N ILE A 188 12.37 10.01 -5.16
CA ILE A 188 13.04 10.93 -6.08
C ILE A 188 14.04 11.82 -5.33
N LEU A 189 13.61 12.43 -4.21
CA LEU A 189 14.46 13.30 -3.41
C LEU A 189 15.64 12.57 -2.75
N ILE A 190 15.42 11.35 -2.26
CA ILE A 190 16.48 10.50 -1.72
C ILE A 190 17.51 10.22 -2.82
N ASN A 191 17.09 9.79 -4.00
CA ASN A 191 18.00 9.52 -5.11
C ASN A 191 18.78 10.75 -5.55
N GLN A 192 18.14 11.91 -5.61
CA GLN A 192 18.82 13.18 -5.92
C GLN A 192 19.85 13.56 -4.85
N GLY A 193 19.47 13.40 -3.56
CA GLY A 193 20.39 13.64 -2.44
C GLY A 193 21.59 12.69 -2.46
N LEU A 194 21.34 11.38 -2.64
CA LEU A 194 22.40 10.37 -2.73
C LEU A 194 23.32 10.62 -3.93
N LYS A 195 22.75 10.95 -5.10
CA LYS A 195 23.55 11.28 -6.29
C LYS A 195 24.49 12.47 -6.05
N LYS A 196 23.95 13.52 -5.41
CA LYS A 196 24.71 14.75 -5.14
C LYS A 196 25.86 14.54 -4.16
N TYR A 197 25.67 13.77 -3.11
CA TYR A 197 26.63 13.62 -2.01
C TYR A 197 27.43 12.32 -2.02
N GLY A 198 26.95 11.25 -2.68
CA GLY A 198 27.55 9.92 -2.63
C GLY A 198 27.69 9.21 -3.98
N GLY A 199 27.22 9.85 -5.07
CA GLY A 199 27.33 9.28 -6.42
C GLY A 199 26.45 8.04 -6.67
N ASP A 200 26.76 7.31 -7.73
CA ASP A 200 25.94 6.18 -8.19
C ASP A 200 26.02 4.97 -7.23
N LEU A 201 27.15 4.80 -6.53
CA LEU A 201 27.31 3.74 -5.55
C LEU A 201 26.33 3.88 -4.38
N ALA A 202 26.10 5.12 -3.90
CA ALA A 202 25.15 5.40 -2.84
C ALA A 202 23.69 5.13 -3.26
N ILE A 203 23.34 5.39 -4.53
CA ILE A 203 22.03 5.06 -5.10
C ILE A 203 21.86 3.54 -5.17
N GLY A 204 22.89 2.81 -5.60
CA GLY A 204 22.90 1.35 -5.61
C GLY A 204 22.68 0.76 -4.22
N ALA A 205 23.41 1.28 -3.22
CA ALA A 205 23.26 0.88 -1.82
C ALA A 205 21.83 1.13 -1.30
N PHE A 206 21.26 2.29 -1.58
CA PHE A 206 19.88 2.59 -1.22
C PHE A 206 18.89 1.64 -1.89
N GLY A 207 19.10 1.29 -3.16
CA GLY A 207 18.27 0.33 -3.87
C GLY A 207 18.21 -1.04 -3.18
N ILE A 208 19.36 -1.54 -2.70
CA ILE A 208 19.44 -2.80 -1.94
C ILE A 208 18.72 -2.67 -0.59
N VAL A 209 19.02 -1.63 0.18
CA VAL A 209 18.41 -1.39 1.49
C VAL A 209 16.90 -1.25 1.37
N ASN A 210 16.42 -0.49 0.40
CA ASN A 210 14.99 -0.29 0.18
C ASN A 210 14.25 -1.60 -0.15
N ARG A 211 14.85 -2.51 -0.90
CA ARG A 211 14.28 -3.84 -1.17
C ARG A 211 14.16 -4.69 0.09
N LEU A 212 15.19 -4.67 0.95
CA LEU A 212 15.18 -5.40 2.23
C LEU A 212 14.12 -4.85 3.17
N VAL A 213 14.05 -3.53 3.32
CA VAL A 213 13.03 -2.82 4.10
C VAL A 213 11.62 -3.13 3.60
N PHE A 214 11.43 -3.15 2.28
CA PHE A 214 10.15 -3.39 1.65
C PHE A 214 9.57 -4.77 1.98
N ILE A 215 10.40 -5.81 2.13
CA ILE A 215 9.95 -7.14 2.55
C ILE A 215 9.28 -7.08 3.93
N VAL A 216 9.91 -6.41 4.90
CA VAL A 216 9.37 -6.26 6.26
C VAL A 216 8.08 -5.44 6.25
N VAL A 217 8.08 -4.33 5.51
CA VAL A 217 6.90 -3.45 5.35
C VAL A 217 5.71 -4.19 4.74
N MET A 218 5.95 -5.06 3.74
CA MET A 218 4.88 -5.87 3.11
C MET A 218 4.20 -6.82 4.08
N ILE A 219 4.92 -7.42 5.02
CA ILE A 219 4.33 -8.28 6.06
C ILE A 219 3.43 -7.45 6.97
N VAL A 220 3.89 -6.27 7.41
CA VAL A 220 3.08 -5.36 8.22
C VAL A 220 1.84 -4.88 7.47
N MET A 221 1.96 -4.60 6.17
CA MET A 221 0.81 -4.25 5.33
C MET A 221 -0.21 -5.39 5.24
N GLY A 222 0.24 -6.63 5.16
CA GLY A 222 -0.63 -7.82 5.23
C GLY A 222 -1.42 -7.89 6.54
N LEU A 223 -0.75 -7.66 7.68
CA LEU A 223 -1.39 -7.58 9.00
C LEU A 223 -2.45 -6.46 9.05
N ASN A 224 -2.14 -5.29 8.51
CA ASN A 224 -3.06 -4.16 8.43
C ASN A 224 -4.29 -4.47 7.56
N GLN A 225 -4.12 -5.17 6.44
CA GLN A 225 -5.24 -5.60 5.59
C GLN A 225 -6.15 -6.61 6.30
N GLY A 226 -5.61 -7.45 7.19
CA GLY A 226 -6.38 -8.34 8.05
C GLY A 226 -7.11 -7.60 9.17
N MET A 227 -6.47 -6.61 9.78
CA MET A 227 -7.05 -5.77 10.84
C MET A 227 -8.24 -4.94 10.33
N GLN A 228 -8.16 -4.39 9.13
CA GLN A 228 -9.09 -3.42 8.58
C GLN A 228 -10.57 -3.84 8.68
N PRO A 229 -11.01 -5.01 8.15
CA PRO A 229 -12.41 -5.40 8.22
C PRO A 229 -12.87 -5.67 9.65
N ILE A 230 -12.01 -6.22 10.50
CA ILE A 230 -12.34 -6.55 11.89
C ILE A 230 -12.52 -5.26 12.70
N ALA A 231 -11.59 -4.32 12.59
CA ALA A 231 -11.67 -3.04 13.29
C ALA A 231 -12.87 -2.22 12.82
N GLY A 232 -13.08 -2.12 11.50
CA GLY A 232 -14.20 -1.37 10.91
C GLY A 232 -15.56 -1.93 11.33
N TYR A 233 -15.75 -3.24 11.25
CA TYR A 233 -16.98 -3.90 11.67
C TYR A 233 -17.29 -3.69 13.16
N ASN A 234 -16.33 -3.97 14.04
CA ASN A 234 -16.53 -3.83 15.49
C ASN A 234 -16.70 -2.35 15.89
N PHE A 235 -16.04 -1.43 15.21
CA PHE A 235 -16.26 0.00 15.41
C PHE A 235 -17.69 0.42 15.02
N GLY A 236 -18.18 -0.04 13.86
CA GLY A 236 -19.56 0.18 13.42
C GLY A 236 -20.59 -0.37 14.40
N ALA A 237 -20.31 -1.54 14.98
CA ALA A 237 -21.13 -2.19 16.00
C ALA A 237 -20.98 -1.59 17.42
N LYS A 238 -20.15 -0.56 17.62
CA LYS A 238 -19.82 0.08 18.92
C LYS A 238 -19.17 -0.89 19.93
N LEU A 239 -18.57 -1.98 19.47
CA LEU A 239 -17.87 -2.97 20.30
C LEU A 239 -16.41 -2.54 20.55
N TYR A 240 -16.23 -1.45 21.27
CA TYR A 240 -14.90 -0.79 21.45
C TYR A 240 -13.85 -1.68 22.11
N ASP A 241 -14.23 -2.62 22.99
CA ASP A 241 -13.30 -3.57 23.60
C ASP A 241 -12.69 -4.51 22.54
N ARG A 242 -13.49 -4.94 21.56
CA ARG A 242 -13.01 -5.77 20.44
C ARG A 242 -12.14 -4.95 19.49
N VAL A 243 -12.49 -3.69 19.24
CA VAL A 243 -11.67 -2.76 18.47
C VAL A 243 -10.29 -2.60 19.13
N ASN A 244 -10.24 -2.36 20.45
CA ASN A 244 -9.01 -2.24 21.21
C ASN A 244 -8.18 -3.53 21.19
N LYS A 245 -8.84 -4.70 21.31
CA LYS A 245 -8.17 -6.00 21.30
C LYS A 245 -7.51 -6.28 19.93
N VAL A 246 -8.22 -6.06 18.82
CA VAL A 246 -7.66 -6.31 17.49
C VAL A 246 -6.52 -5.35 17.20
N LEU A 247 -6.66 -4.07 17.56
CA LEU A 247 -5.58 -3.10 17.41
C LEU A 247 -4.34 -3.50 18.20
N LYS A 248 -4.50 -3.84 19.50
CA LYS A 248 -3.39 -4.26 20.35
C LYS A 248 -2.68 -5.50 19.80
N LEU A 249 -3.43 -6.50 19.35
CA LEU A 249 -2.84 -7.70 18.74
C LEU A 249 -2.08 -7.37 17.46
N THR A 250 -2.64 -6.53 16.59
CA THR A 250 -1.98 -6.14 15.33
C THR A 250 -0.70 -5.34 15.62
N ILE A 251 -0.71 -4.45 16.62
CA ILE A 251 0.50 -3.73 17.05
C ILE A 251 1.58 -4.71 17.53
N ILE A 252 1.21 -5.69 18.37
CA ILE A 252 2.16 -6.69 18.89
C ILE A 252 2.78 -7.47 17.73
N TYR A 253 1.98 -8.03 16.83
CA TYR A 253 2.49 -8.79 15.69
C TYR A 253 3.34 -7.93 14.74
N ALA A 254 2.92 -6.71 14.44
CA ALA A 254 3.69 -5.81 13.61
C ALA A 254 5.03 -5.43 14.27
N THR A 255 5.01 -5.15 15.58
CA THR A 255 6.24 -4.88 16.35
C THR A 255 7.18 -6.08 16.38
N CYS A 256 6.66 -7.31 16.53
CA CYS A 256 7.48 -8.53 16.42
C CYS A 256 8.15 -8.63 15.05
N VAL A 257 7.40 -8.41 13.96
CA VAL A 257 7.93 -8.47 12.58
C VAL A 257 8.99 -7.40 12.35
N THR A 258 8.71 -6.15 12.74
CA THR A 258 9.66 -5.05 12.57
C THR A 258 10.88 -5.18 13.48
N THR A 259 10.73 -5.72 14.70
CA THR A 259 11.84 -6.03 15.60
C THR A 259 12.70 -7.15 15.03
N PHE A 260 12.09 -8.17 14.42
CA PHE A 260 12.86 -9.20 13.70
C PHE A 260 13.67 -8.60 12.56
N GLY A 261 13.06 -7.73 11.72
CA GLY A 261 13.76 -6.99 10.68
C GLY A 261 14.90 -6.12 11.22
N PHE A 262 14.70 -5.47 12.37
CA PHE A 262 15.76 -4.74 13.10
C PHE A 262 16.91 -5.65 13.49
N LEU A 263 16.62 -6.78 14.13
CA LEU A 263 17.67 -7.73 14.57
C LEU A 263 18.48 -8.26 13.39
N VAL A 264 17.83 -8.65 12.30
CA VAL A 264 18.51 -9.12 11.09
C VAL A 264 19.38 -8.01 10.48
N GLY A 265 18.86 -6.80 10.35
CA GLY A 265 19.59 -5.66 9.78
C GLY A 265 20.75 -5.17 10.67
N MET A 266 20.67 -5.32 11.99
CA MET A 266 21.74 -4.92 12.91
C MET A 266 22.80 -5.99 13.08
N LEU A 267 22.41 -7.26 13.22
CA LEU A 267 23.32 -8.36 13.56
C LEU A 267 23.97 -9.01 12.34
N ALA A 268 23.24 -9.09 11.21
CA ALA A 268 23.69 -9.79 10.01
C ALA A 268 23.53 -8.97 8.72
N PRO A 269 23.85 -7.67 8.67
CA PRO A 269 23.60 -6.84 7.49
C PRO A 269 24.36 -7.32 6.27
N ASN A 270 25.64 -7.72 6.44
CA ASN A 270 26.48 -8.19 5.33
C ASN A 270 25.93 -9.48 4.70
N LEU A 271 25.33 -10.36 5.50
CA LEU A 271 24.73 -11.60 5.02
C LEU A 271 23.52 -11.33 4.13
N VAL A 272 22.61 -10.45 4.57
CA VAL A 272 21.40 -10.14 3.79
C VAL A 272 21.69 -9.27 2.58
N VAL A 273 22.65 -8.35 2.67
CA VAL A 273 23.12 -7.54 1.54
C VAL A 273 23.86 -8.41 0.53
N GLY A 274 24.67 -9.38 0.98
CA GLY A 274 25.41 -10.31 0.14
C GLY A 274 24.54 -11.19 -0.77
N ILE A 275 23.23 -11.29 -0.51
CA ILE A 275 22.29 -11.95 -1.43
C ILE A 275 22.10 -11.12 -2.74
N PHE A 276 22.31 -9.80 -2.68
CA PHE A 276 22.05 -8.88 -3.80
C PHE A 276 23.33 -8.48 -4.55
N THR A 277 24.48 -8.48 -3.91
CA THR A 277 25.74 -8.07 -4.51
C THR A 277 26.93 -8.80 -3.88
N SER A 278 27.96 -9.06 -4.70
CA SER A 278 29.28 -9.57 -4.27
C SER A 278 30.35 -8.47 -4.26
N ASP A 279 30.02 -7.24 -4.65
CA ASP A 279 30.92 -6.11 -4.60
C ASP A 279 31.16 -5.69 -3.14
N ALA A 280 32.40 -5.61 -2.71
CA ALA A 280 32.77 -5.36 -1.33
C ALA A 280 32.41 -3.94 -0.87
N GLU A 281 32.67 -2.93 -1.72
CA GLU A 281 32.40 -1.53 -1.40
C GLU A 281 30.89 -1.25 -1.31
N LEU A 282 30.12 -1.78 -2.28
CA LEU A 282 28.67 -1.69 -2.27
C LEU A 282 28.04 -2.44 -1.09
N THR A 283 28.62 -3.57 -0.69
CA THR A 283 28.18 -4.35 0.48
C THR A 283 28.37 -3.55 1.77
N GLU A 284 29.54 -2.94 1.97
CA GLU A 284 29.85 -2.17 3.17
C GLU A 284 28.95 -0.93 3.30
N LEU A 285 28.78 -0.20 2.19
CA LEU A 285 27.89 0.98 2.16
C LEU A 285 26.43 0.61 2.40
N SER A 286 25.95 -0.48 1.77
CA SER A 286 24.59 -0.98 1.97
C SER A 286 24.36 -1.48 3.38
N ALA A 287 25.32 -2.19 3.97
CA ALA A 287 25.23 -2.68 5.34
C ALA A 287 25.18 -1.53 6.36
N THR A 288 25.98 -0.49 6.14
CA THR A 288 25.94 0.73 6.96
C THR A 288 24.61 1.46 6.82
N GLY A 289 24.14 1.66 5.59
CA GLY A 289 22.83 2.27 5.31
C GLY A 289 21.68 1.47 5.90
N LEU A 290 21.74 0.13 5.84
CA LEU A 290 20.73 -0.75 6.43
C LEU A 290 20.67 -0.59 7.95
N ARG A 291 21.81 -0.62 8.65
CA ARG A 291 21.87 -0.42 10.11
C ARG A 291 21.23 0.89 10.54
N ILE A 292 21.53 1.98 9.82
CA ILE A 292 20.94 3.30 10.11
C ILE A 292 19.42 3.27 9.87
N THR A 293 19.00 2.74 8.75
CA THR A 293 17.57 2.74 8.36
C THR A 293 16.71 1.92 9.31
N VAL A 294 17.21 0.77 9.79
CA VAL A 294 16.41 -0.10 10.67
C VAL A 294 16.49 0.29 12.16
N MET A 295 17.23 1.32 12.52
CA MET A 295 17.49 1.70 13.91
C MET A 295 16.22 1.82 14.77
N PHE A 296 15.15 2.40 14.22
CA PHE A 296 13.86 2.56 14.89
C PHE A 296 12.76 1.63 14.38
N PHE A 297 13.10 0.57 13.66
CA PHE A 297 12.11 -0.40 13.15
C PHE A 297 11.19 -0.98 14.21
N PRO A 298 11.62 -1.28 15.45
CA PRO A 298 10.71 -1.76 16.48
C PRO A 298 9.49 -0.86 16.71
N ILE A 299 9.63 0.45 16.51
CA ILE A 299 8.53 1.40 16.70
C ILE A 299 7.78 1.74 15.40
N ILE A 300 8.35 1.47 14.23
CA ILE A 300 7.68 1.69 12.94
C ILE A 300 6.43 0.82 12.81
N GLY A 301 6.47 -0.43 13.26
CA GLY A 301 5.32 -1.34 13.25
C GLY A 301 4.12 -0.73 13.95
N PHE A 302 4.33 -0.14 15.11
CA PHE A 302 3.31 0.60 15.86
C PHE A 302 2.76 1.78 15.07
N GLN A 303 3.61 2.61 14.48
CA GLN A 303 3.22 3.80 13.72
C GLN A 303 2.38 3.42 12.48
N MET A 304 2.81 2.41 11.72
CA MET A 304 2.09 1.94 10.54
C MET A 304 0.71 1.38 10.88
N VAL A 305 0.61 0.57 11.94
CA VAL A 305 -0.65 0.01 12.40
C VAL A 305 -1.59 1.11 12.89
N THR A 306 -1.08 2.08 13.63
CA THR A 306 -1.88 3.20 14.15
C THR A 306 -2.46 4.05 13.02
N SER A 307 -1.68 4.37 11.99
CA SER A 307 -2.16 5.11 10.82
C SER A 307 -3.26 4.34 10.08
N ASN A 308 -3.04 3.05 9.81
CA ASN A 308 -4.02 2.17 9.19
C ASN A 308 -5.28 1.95 10.04
N PHE A 309 -5.14 1.93 11.36
CA PHE A 309 -6.25 1.81 12.27
C PHE A 309 -7.26 2.96 12.13
N PHE A 310 -6.80 4.21 12.11
CA PHE A 310 -7.69 5.35 11.90
C PHE A 310 -8.40 5.29 10.54
N GLN A 311 -7.71 4.81 9.50
CA GLN A 311 -8.32 4.54 8.21
C GLN A 311 -9.38 3.45 8.31
N SER A 312 -9.11 2.36 9.02
CA SER A 312 -9.99 1.18 9.16
C SER A 312 -11.31 1.48 9.88
N ILE A 313 -11.31 2.47 10.77
CA ILE A 313 -12.52 2.93 11.46
C ILE A 313 -13.18 4.16 10.79
N GLY A 314 -12.74 4.52 9.57
CA GLY A 314 -13.33 5.59 8.76
C GLY A 314 -12.94 7.01 9.18
N MET A 315 -11.94 7.19 10.06
CA MET A 315 -11.44 8.50 10.47
C MET A 315 -10.42 9.07 9.46
N ALA A 316 -10.89 9.37 8.25
CA ALA A 316 -10.07 9.79 7.12
C ALA A 316 -9.09 10.93 7.45
N GLY A 317 -9.54 12.00 8.09
CA GLY A 317 -8.68 13.14 8.43
C GLY A 317 -7.49 12.77 9.33
N LYS A 318 -7.70 11.91 10.34
CA LYS A 318 -6.61 11.44 11.20
C LYS A 318 -5.65 10.50 10.47
N ALA A 319 -6.18 9.63 9.62
CA ALA A 319 -5.38 8.73 8.81
C ALA A 319 -4.50 9.50 7.81
N ILE A 320 -5.07 10.50 7.12
CA ILE A 320 -4.33 11.39 6.20
C ILE A 320 -3.23 12.14 6.97
N PHE A 321 -3.58 12.75 8.10
CA PHE A 321 -2.61 13.49 8.91
C PHE A 321 -1.42 12.61 9.31
N LEU A 322 -1.66 11.43 9.89
CA LEU A 322 -0.57 10.52 10.31
C LEU A 322 0.25 9.99 9.13
N SER A 323 -0.39 9.68 8.00
CA SER A 323 0.30 9.21 6.81
C SER A 323 1.22 10.26 6.20
N LEU A 324 0.76 11.51 6.14
CA LEU A 324 1.54 12.63 5.59
C LEU A 324 2.57 13.16 6.59
N THR A 325 2.31 13.08 7.89
CA THR A 325 3.24 13.56 8.92
C THR A 325 4.60 12.90 8.76
N ARG A 326 4.66 11.58 8.63
CA ARG A 326 5.93 10.86 8.47
C ARG A 326 6.68 11.30 7.22
N GLN A 327 6.03 11.35 6.09
CA GLN A 327 6.70 11.54 4.80
C GLN A 327 6.88 13.02 4.44
N MET A 328 5.82 13.83 4.56
CA MET A 328 5.83 15.22 4.10
C MET A 328 6.23 16.21 5.19
N LEU A 329 5.72 16.03 6.43
CA LEU A 329 5.97 17.01 7.49
C LEU A 329 7.31 16.81 8.19
N ILE A 330 7.85 15.58 8.20
CA ILE A 330 9.09 15.27 8.91
C ILE A 330 10.19 14.83 7.94
N LEU A 331 9.98 13.76 7.15
CA LEU A 331 11.03 13.21 6.31
C LEU A 331 11.49 14.17 5.22
N LEU A 332 10.55 14.87 4.57
CA LEU A 332 10.90 15.85 3.53
C LEU A 332 11.80 16.97 4.07
N PRO A 333 11.47 17.69 5.16
CA PRO A 333 12.38 18.68 5.74
C PRO A 333 13.73 18.08 6.19
N CYS A 334 13.73 16.88 6.78
CA CYS A 334 14.97 16.20 7.16
C CYS A 334 15.87 15.94 5.94
N LEU A 335 15.31 15.46 4.83
CA LEU A 335 16.04 15.21 3.59
C LEU A 335 16.58 16.49 2.93
N LEU A 336 15.95 17.63 3.18
CA LEU A 336 16.44 18.92 2.68
C LEU A 336 17.51 19.53 3.59
N ILE A 337 17.46 19.28 4.90
CA ILE A 337 18.33 19.95 5.89
C ILE A 337 19.54 19.09 6.25
N LEU A 338 19.33 17.82 6.66
CA LEU A 338 20.41 16.99 7.20
C LEU A 338 21.56 16.70 6.23
N PRO A 339 21.33 16.51 4.91
CA PRO A 339 22.43 16.31 3.97
C PRO A 339 23.38 17.50 3.84
N HIS A 340 22.93 18.71 4.16
CA HIS A 340 23.81 19.90 4.16
C HIS A 340 24.87 19.83 5.26
N PHE A 341 24.55 19.19 6.40
CA PHE A 341 25.45 19.08 7.55
C PHE A 341 26.25 17.78 7.56
N PHE A 342 25.64 16.67 7.08
CA PHE A 342 26.19 15.33 7.21
C PHE A 342 26.42 14.61 5.87
N GLY A 343 26.23 15.30 4.72
CA GLY A 343 26.41 14.70 3.40
C GLY A 343 25.52 13.45 3.18
N VAL A 344 26.11 12.38 2.67
CA VAL A 344 25.39 11.09 2.43
C VAL A 344 24.77 10.55 3.70
N ALA A 345 25.48 10.61 4.84
CA ALA A 345 24.97 10.14 6.12
C ALA A 345 23.68 10.90 6.55
N GLY A 346 23.57 12.20 6.18
CA GLY A 346 22.38 13.00 6.42
C GLY A 346 21.14 12.46 5.72
N VAL A 347 21.29 11.90 4.50
CA VAL A 347 20.19 11.25 3.79
C VAL A 347 19.72 10.01 4.55
N TRP A 348 20.66 9.18 5.02
CA TRP A 348 20.35 7.99 5.79
C TRP A 348 19.72 8.31 7.15
N TYR A 349 20.22 9.31 7.88
CA TYR A 349 19.68 9.72 9.19
C TYR A 349 18.28 10.33 9.09
N SER A 350 17.90 10.87 7.95
CA SER A 350 16.56 11.44 7.75
C SER A 350 15.44 10.42 7.99
N MET A 351 15.67 9.15 7.66
CA MET A 351 14.68 8.08 7.82
C MET A 351 14.38 7.76 9.29
N PRO A 352 15.38 7.37 10.11
CA PRO A 352 15.11 7.04 11.52
C PRO A 352 14.61 8.25 12.33
N VAL A 353 15.06 9.47 12.03
CA VAL A 353 14.54 10.68 12.68
C VAL A 353 13.05 10.86 12.39
N SER A 354 12.65 10.70 11.13
CA SER A 354 11.25 10.75 10.73
C SER A 354 10.41 9.66 11.40
N ASP A 355 10.93 8.44 11.47
CA ASP A 355 10.22 7.31 12.08
C ASP A 355 9.98 7.51 13.58
N LEU A 356 10.98 8.02 14.30
CA LEU A 356 10.86 8.33 15.72
C LEU A 356 9.80 9.41 15.98
N LEU A 357 9.91 10.55 15.30
CA LEU A 357 8.99 11.68 15.51
C LEU A 357 7.55 11.33 15.09
N ALA A 358 7.38 10.65 13.96
CA ALA A 358 6.06 10.20 13.52
C ALA A 358 5.43 9.19 14.50
N SER A 359 6.24 8.31 15.08
CA SER A 359 5.76 7.35 16.08
C SER A 359 5.31 8.02 17.37
N LEU A 360 6.00 9.08 17.83
CA LEU A 360 5.58 9.86 18.98
C LEU A 360 4.24 10.57 18.73
N ILE A 361 4.06 11.17 17.56
CA ILE A 361 2.78 11.80 17.17
C ILE A 361 1.65 10.76 17.11
N ALA A 362 1.92 9.60 16.53
CA ALA A 362 0.96 8.49 16.45
C ALA A 362 0.55 8.02 17.86
N LEU A 363 1.49 7.94 18.80
CA LEU A 363 1.22 7.56 20.20
C LEU A 363 0.29 8.57 20.87
N VAL A 364 0.58 9.85 20.75
CA VAL A 364 -0.27 10.91 21.34
C VAL A 364 -1.69 10.85 20.79
N MET A 365 -1.84 10.71 19.47
CA MET A 365 -3.14 10.62 18.83
C MET A 365 -3.91 9.37 19.25
N LEU A 366 -3.22 8.23 19.40
CA LEU A 366 -3.84 6.98 19.82
C LEU A 366 -4.32 7.04 21.28
N VAL A 367 -3.49 7.56 22.19
CA VAL A 367 -3.86 7.75 23.61
C VAL A 367 -5.09 8.65 23.73
N TYR A 368 -5.12 9.75 22.96
CA TYR A 368 -6.30 10.63 22.93
C TYR A 368 -7.56 9.92 22.43
N GLN A 369 -7.43 9.08 21.39
CA GLN A 369 -8.56 8.31 20.87
C GLN A 369 -9.08 7.26 21.86
N PHE A 370 -8.20 6.58 22.58
CA PHE A 370 -8.60 5.61 23.60
C PHE A 370 -9.36 6.24 24.76
N ARG A 371 -8.96 7.45 25.18
CA ARG A 371 -9.71 8.22 26.18
C ARG A 371 -11.15 8.48 25.70
N LYS A 372 -11.33 8.86 24.44
CA LYS A 372 -12.66 9.05 23.84
C LYS A 372 -13.49 7.76 23.80
N PHE A 373 -12.87 6.61 23.48
CA PHE A 373 -13.59 5.33 23.49
C PHE A 373 -14.05 4.93 24.89
N LYS A 374 -13.23 5.15 25.92
CA LYS A 374 -13.63 4.89 27.32
C LYS A 374 -14.81 5.75 27.74
N THR A 375 -14.80 7.03 27.39
CA THR A 375 -15.94 7.92 27.67
C THR A 375 -17.20 7.51 26.93
N ALA A 376 -17.08 7.10 25.65
CA ALA A 376 -18.23 6.66 24.85
C ALA A 376 -18.76 5.27 25.26
N ALA A 377 -17.98 4.45 25.92
CA ALA A 377 -18.41 3.14 26.45
C ALA A 377 -19.09 3.27 27.83
N ALA A 378 -18.92 4.39 28.52
CA ALA A 378 -19.52 4.69 29.82
C ALA A 378 -20.91 5.33 29.72
N HIS A 379 -21.31 5.76 28.54
CA HIS A 379 -22.64 6.26 28.17
C HIS A 379 -23.34 5.32 27.20
#